data_8f3beddb7bdaffb6acca036d9291cc7d
#
_entry.id   8f3beddb7bdaffb6acca036d9291cc7d
#
_cell.length_a   1.000
_cell.length_b   1.000
_cell.length_c   1.000
_cell.angle_alpha   90.00
_cell.angle_beta   90.00
_cell.angle_gamma   90.00
#
_symmetry.space_group_name_H-M   'P 1'
#
loop_
_entity.id
_entity.type
_entity.pdbx_description
1 polymer ?
#
loop_
_entity_poly.entity_id
_entity_poly.type
_entity_poly.pdbx_seq_one_letter_code
_entity_poly.pdbx_strand_id
1 'polypeptide(L)'
;MKTACLALVLAVAFGATVFAQEHPEHPKPKPDAKQEHPSHAYSMDELEKAITSEIVSAQDKNGGWYDMKDSETNQTLKMKLDHVHRERLAKLDPKTYFACTDFKSDDGHTADVDFFMKDDGEKLAMSDATIHKIDGKPRYNWQEKDGYWVRVPVQK
;
A
#
# COMPACT_ATOMS: atom_id res chain seq x y z
N MET A 1 -33.04 33.91 58.82
CA MET A 1 -32.52 32.59 58.45
C MET A 1 -32.78 32.40 56.94
N LYS A 2 -31.73 32.58 56.10
CA LYS A 2 -31.81 32.49 54.62
C LYS A 2 -31.05 31.26 54.22
N THR A 3 -31.74 30.22 53.79
CA THR A 3 -31.17 28.98 53.28
C THR A 3 -30.86 29.15 51.79
N ALA A 4 -29.60 29.10 51.41
CA ALA A 4 -29.16 29.11 50.03
C ALA A 4 -29.11 27.66 49.48
N CYS A 5 -29.92 27.33 48.47
CA CYS A 5 -29.83 26.12 47.71
C CYS A 5 -28.73 26.24 46.69
N LEU A 6 -27.70 25.41 46.81
CA LEU A 6 -26.59 25.25 45.84
C LEU A 6 -27.04 24.21 44.81
N ALA A 7 -27.35 24.64 43.59
CA ALA A 7 -27.63 23.75 42.47
C ALA A 7 -26.29 23.28 41.83
N LEU A 8 -26.00 21.99 41.95
CA LEU A 8 -24.87 21.33 41.33
C LEU A 8 -25.22 21.00 39.87
N VAL A 9 -24.69 21.74 38.92
CA VAL A 9 -24.82 21.45 37.48
C VAL A 9 -23.77 20.40 37.12
N LEU A 10 -24.21 19.18 36.86
CA LEU A 10 -23.39 18.08 36.38
C LEU A 10 -23.26 18.22 34.84
N ALA A 11 -22.11 18.72 34.36
CA ALA A 11 -21.81 18.76 32.93
C ALA A 11 -21.36 17.34 32.48
N VAL A 12 -22.25 16.65 31.77
CA VAL A 12 -21.92 15.41 31.10
C VAL A 12 -21.22 15.73 29.79
N ALA A 13 -19.89 15.60 29.74
CA ALA A 13 -19.13 15.68 28.51
C ALA A 13 -19.37 14.40 27.70
N PHE A 14 -20.18 14.53 26.62
CA PHE A 14 -20.27 13.51 25.58
C PHE A 14 -18.97 13.54 24.77
N GLY A 15 -18.02 12.66 25.09
CA GLY A 15 -16.89 12.38 24.26
C GLY A 15 -17.36 11.65 23.00
N ALA A 16 -17.44 12.35 21.88
CA ALA A 16 -17.61 11.71 20.58
C ALA A 16 -16.32 10.95 20.26
N THR A 17 -16.34 9.64 20.46
CA THR A 17 -15.30 8.75 19.90
C THR A 17 -15.50 8.73 18.40
N VAL A 18 -14.69 9.50 17.69
CA VAL A 18 -14.52 9.36 16.25
C VAL A 18 -13.87 8.01 16.04
N PHE A 19 -14.64 6.99 15.68
CA PHE A 19 -14.11 5.77 15.10
C PHE A 19 -13.49 6.17 13.77
N ALA A 20 -12.17 6.29 13.73
CA ALA A 20 -11.45 6.30 12.48
C ALA A 20 -11.79 4.97 11.78
N GLN A 21 -12.59 5.05 10.75
CA GLN A 21 -12.90 3.92 9.89
C GLN A 21 -11.61 3.63 9.14
N GLU A 22 -10.86 2.63 9.62
CA GLU A 22 -9.68 2.12 8.92
C GLU A 22 -10.16 1.56 7.59
N HIS A 23 -10.05 2.39 6.53
CA HIS A 23 -10.16 1.87 5.17
C HIS A 23 -9.03 0.88 4.96
N PRO A 24 -9.28 -0.30 4.38
CA PRO A 24 -8.23 -1.24 4.07
C PRO A 24 -7.29 -0.58 3.06
N GLU A 25 -6.16 -0.12 3.55
CA GLU A 25 -5.19 0.65 2.75
C GLU A 25 -4.50 -0.20 1.68
N HIS A 26 -4.58 -1.54 1.78
CA HIS A 26 -3.91 -2.48 0.87
C HIS A 26 -4.64 -3.80 0.77
N PRO A 27 -4.48 -4.53 -0.35
CA PRO A 27 -4.95 -5.91 -0.49
C PRO A 27 -4.41 -6.78 0.65
N LYS A 28 -5.31 -7.51 1.31
CA LYS A 28 -4.91 -8.49 2.33
C LYS A 28 -4.82 -9.88 1.70
N PRO A 29 -3.88 -10.74 2.14
CA PRO A 29 -3.83 -12.13 1.72
C PRO A 29 -5.18 -12.81 2.00
N LYS A 30 -5.71 -13.57 1.03
CA LYS A 30 -6.89 -14.40 1.27
C LYS A 30 -6.48 -15.62 2.09
N PRO A 31 -7.13 -15.92 3.24
CA PRO A 31 -7.03 -17.23 3.85
C PRO A 31 -7.74 -18.24 2.93
N ASP A 32 -7.01 -19.29 2.52
CA ASP A 32 -7.56 -20.51 1.88
C ASP A 32 -8.29 -20.35 0.55
N ALA A 33 -7.60 -19.89 -0.51
CA ALA A 33 -7.94 -20.34 -1.84
C ALA A 33 -7.39 -21.78 -2.01
N LYS A 34 -8.26 -22.78 -2.13
CA LYS A 34 -7.87 -24.17 -2.47
C LYS A 34 -6.96 -24.13 -3.71
N GLN A 35 -5.70 -24.48 -3.51
CA GLN A 35 -4.70 -24.57 -4.55
C GLN A 35 -5.01 -25.80 -5.40
N GLU A 36 -5.54 -25.59 -6.58
CA GLU A 36 -5.50 -26.57 -7.66
C GLU A 36 -4.53 -26.06 -8.72
N HIS A 37 -3.28 -26.43 -8.60
CA HIS A 37 -2.21 -26.70 -9.58
C HIS A 37 -0.83 -26.55 -8.93
N PRO A 38 0.21 -27.29 -9.33
CA PRO A 38 1.56 -27.16 -8.83
C PRO A 38 2.27 -25.96 -9.46
N SER A 39 1.72 -24.77 -9.29
CA SER A 39 2.49 -23.55 -9.49
C SER A 39 3.32 -23.36 -8.23
N HIS A 40 4.63 -23.21 -8.39
CA HIS A 40 5.53 -22.84 -7.31
C HIS A 40 4.94 -21.64 -6.54
N ALA A 41 4.57 -21.85 -5.27
CA ALA A 41 4.10 -20.75 -4.45
C ALA A 41 5.34 -20.03 -3.90
N TYR A 42 5.65 -18.85 -4.39
CA TYR A 42 6.76 -18.05 -3.89
C TYR A 42 6.56 -17.73 -2.40
N SER A 43 7.61 -17.97 -1.63
CA SER A 43 7.67 -17.54 -0.24
C SER A 43 7.76 -16.01 -0.13
N MET A 44 7.45 -15.47 1.04
CA MET A 44 7.60 -14.03 1.29
C MET A 44 9.03 -13.54 1.06
N ASP A 45 10.04 -14.36 1.38
CA ASP A 45 11.45 -14.03 1.15
C ASP A 45 11.80 -13.95 -0.33
N GLU A 46 11.29 -14.89 -1.14
CA GLU A 46 11.49 -14.89 -2.59
C GLU A 46 10.80 -13.70 -3.25
N LEU A 47 9.59 -13.37 -2.81
CA LEU A 47 8.84 -12.22 -3.33
C LEU A 47 9.53 -10.90 -2.99
N GLU A 48 9.92 -10.69 -1.72
CA GLU A 48 10.66 -9.51 -1.29
C GLU A 48 11.98 -9.36 -2.05
N LYS A 49 12.73 -10.46 -2.19
CA LYS A 49 13.98 -10.48 -2.95
C LYS A 49 13.77 -10.13 -4.42
N ALA A 50 12.74 -10.68 -5.06
CA ALA A 50 12.44 -10.42 -6.46
C ALA A 50 12.12 -8.93 -6.68
N ILE A 51 11.24 -8.34 -5.86
CA ILE A 51 10.87 -6.93 -5.94
C ILE A 51 12.06 -6.01 -5.69
N THR A 52 12.82 -6.28 -4.62
CA THR A 52 14.02 -5.50 -4.29
C THR A 52 15.04 -5.56 -5.42
N SER A 53 15.25 -6.74 -6.01
CA SER A 53 16.19 -6.92 -7.12
C SER A 53 15.78 -6.13 -8.36
N GLU A 54 14.49 -6.11 -8.73
CA GLU A 54 13.97 -5.33 -9.86
C GLU A 54 14.16 -3.82 -9.63
N ILE A 55 13.84 -3.33 -8.44
CA ILE A 55 13.99 -1.91 -8.08
C ILE A 55 15.47 -1.51 -8.10
N VAL A 56 16.34 -2.27 -7.44
CA VAL A 56 17.79 -1.98 -7.39
C VAL A 56 18.40 -2.03 -8.78
N SER A 57 18.03 -3.04 -9.60
CA SER A 57 18.51 -3.11 -10.99
C SER A 57 18.09 -1.89 -11.83
N ALA A 58 16.89 -1.35 -11.60
CA ALA A 58 16.44 -0.13 -12.26
C ALA A 58 17.22 1.10 -11.75
N GLN A 59 17.45 1.19 -10.44
CA GLN A 59 18.26 2.26 -9.83
C GLN A 59 19.70 2.25 -10.36
N ASP A 60 20.34 1.10 -10.43
CA ASP A 60 21.73 0.98 -10.92
C ASP A 60 21.87 1.45 -12.36
N LYS A 61 20.89 1.17 -13.20
CA LYS A 61 20.86 1.63 -14.62
C LYS A 61 20.59 3.13 -14.76
N ASN A 62 20.08 3.77 -13.72
CA ASN A 62 19.63 5.16 -13.73
C ASN A 62 20.37 6.03 -12.68
N GLY A 63 21.66 5.78 -12.49
CA GLY A 63 22.49 6.60 -11.61
C GLY A 63 22.10 6.56 -10.13
N GLY A 64 21.49 5.46 -9.67
CA GLY A 64 21.08 5.25 -8.29
C GLY A 64 19.66 5.74 -7.99
N TRP A 65 18.86 6.08 -9.01
CA TRP A 65 17.48 6.55 -8.85
C TRP A 65 16.50 5.64 -9.56
N TYR A 66 15.33 5.48 -8.94
CA TYR A 66 14.15 4.87 -9.54
C TYR A 66 13.23 5.99 -10.03
N ASP A 67 13.08 6.11 -11.35
CA ASP A 67 12.24 7.13 -11.96
C ASP A 67 10.83 6.57 -12.16
N MET A 68 9.83 7.30 -11.66
CA MET A 68 8.42 6.95 -11.86
C MET A 68 7.59 8.18 -12.19
N LYS A 69 6.73 8.05 -13.19
CA LYS A 69 5.81 9.11 -13.58
C LYS A 69 4.60 9.14 -12.65
N ASP A 70 4.37 10.28 -11.99
CA ASP A 70 3.13 10.53 -11.25
C ASP A 70 2.01 10.88 -12.25
N SER A 71 0.97 10.06 -12.30
CA SER A 71 -0.16 10.22 -13.21
C SER A 71 -1.03 11.45 -12.92
N GLU A 72 -1.02 11.96 -11.67
CA GLU A 72 -1.81 13.14 -11.31
C GLU A 72 -1.12 14.45 -11.68
N THR A 73 0.18 14.55 -11.39
CA THR A 73 0.96 15.78 -11.65
C THR A 73 1.64 15.77 -13.00
N ASN A 74 1.72 14.60 -13.66
CA ASN A 74 2.46 14.36 -14.89
C ASN A 74 3.98 14.58 -14.77
N GLN A 75 4.49 14.71 -13.56
CA GLN A 75 5.91 14.85 -13.24
C GLN A 75 6.58 13.48 -13.10
N THR A 76 7.88 13.42 -13.35
CA THR A 76 8.69 12.24 -13.04
C THR A 76 9.36 12.45 -11.70
N LEU A 77 9.06 11.56 -10.75
CA LEU A 77 9.70 11.53 -9.44
C LEU A 77 10.96 10.67 -9.53
N LYS A 78 12.07 11.19 -9.02
CA LYS A 78 13.31 10.45 -8.82
C LYS A 78 13.37 9.98 -7.39
N MET A 79 13.40 8.68 -7.18
CA MET A 79 13.19 8.09 -5.87
C MET A 79 14.24 7.04 -5.53
N LYS A 80 14.46 6.82 -4.25
CA LYS A 80 15.26 5.70 -3.71
C LYS A 80 14.38 4.82 -2.87
N LEU A 81 14.53 3.51 -3.01
CA LEU A 81 13.86 2.53 -2.16
C LEU A 81 14.27 2.77 -0.70
N ASP A 82 13.30 2.91 0.17
CA ASP A 82 13.47 3.01 1.62
C ASP A 82 13.10 1.70 2.31
N HIS A 83 11.91 1.15 2.01
CA HIS A 83 11.40 -0.03 2.67
C HIS A 83 10.45 -0.85 1.79
N VAL A 84 10.48 -2.19 1.92
CA VAL A 84 9.46 -3.10 1.38
C VAL A 84 8.58 -3.56 2.54
N HIS A 85 7.28 -3.31 2.46
CA HIS A 85 6.32 -3.72 3.49
C HIS A 85 6.06 -5.22 3.42
N ARG A 86 6.86 -5.99 4.13
CA ARG A 86 6.79 -7.45 4.14
C ARG A 86 5.43 -7.97 4.61
N GLU A 87 4.82 -7.30 5.56
CA GLU A 87 3.49 -7.62 6.09
C GLU A 87 2.34 -7.35 5.11
N ARG A 88 2.64 -6.68 3.99
CA ARG A 88 1.68 -6.35 2.93
C ARG A 88 1.95 -7.11 1.63
N LEU A 89 2.94 -8.00 1.62
CA LEU A 89 3.16 -8.91 0.51
C LEU A 89 1.98 -9.87 0.41
N ALA A 90 1.36 -9.96 -0.76
CA ALA A 90 0.16 -10.76 -0.94
C ALA A 90 0.12 -11.45 -2.31
N LYS A 91 -0.46 -12.65 -2.33
CA LYS A 91 -0.86 -13.30 -3.58
C LYS A 91 -2.29 -12.87 -3.89
N LEU A 92 -2.49 -12.20 -5.02
CA LEU A 92 -3.81 -11.71 -5.45
C LEU A 92 -4.60 -12.76 -6.22
N ASP A 93 -3.92 -13.51 -7.08
CA ASP A 93 -4.45 -14.60 -7.88
C ASP A 93 -3.36 -15.67 -8.10
N PRO A 94 -3.61 -16.79 -8.81
CA PRO A 94 -2.63 -17.86 -9.00
C PRO A 94 -1.27 -17.42 -9.56
N LYS A 95 -1.22 -16.31 -10.29
CA LYS A 95 -0.01 -15.82 -10.98
C LYS A 95 0.40 -14.40 -10.63
N THR A 96 -0.40 -13.67 -9.83
CA THR A 96 -0.14 -12.26 -9.52
C THR A 96 0.13 -12.06 -8.05
N TYR A 97 1.21 -11.38 -7.76
CA TYR A 97 1.64 -11.01 -6.41
C TYR A 97 1.70 -9.50 -6.29
N PHE A 98 1.42 -9.02 -5.10
CA PHE A 98 1.38 -7.61 -4.74
C PHE A 98 2.43 -7.29 -3.68
N ALA A 99 3.04 -6.12 -3.79
CA ALA A 99 3.89 -5.54 -2.76
C ALA A 99 3.65 -4.03 -2.65
N CYS A 100 3.64 -3.53 -1.44
CA CYS A 100 3.73 -2.11 -1.15
C CYS A 100 5.15 -1.77 -0.71
N THR A 101 5.68 -0.66 -1.18
CA THR A 101 7.05 -0.21 -0.88
C THR A 101 7.06 1.28 -0.61
N ASP A 102 7.94 1.71 0.29
CA ASP A 102 8.20 3.12 0.54
C ASP A 102 9.45 3.58 -0.20
N PHE A 103 9.34 4.77 -0.76
CA PHE A 103 10.43 5.48 -1.41
C PHE A 103 10.62 6.87 -0.81
N LYS A 104 11.84 7.37 -0.94
CA LYS A 104 12.19 8.78 -0.71
C LYS A 104 12.59 9.43 -2.00
N SER A 105 11.93 10.53 -2.36
CA SER A 105 12.27 11.30 -3.55
C SER A 105 13.45 12.25 -3.31
N ASP A 106 14.06 12.71 -4.38
CA ASP A 106 15.20 13.64 -4.34
C ASP A 106 14.82 15.05 -3.82
N ASP A 107 13.55 15.40 -3.90
CA ASP A 107 12.98 16.64 -3.37
C ASP A 107 12.43 16.52 -1.93
N GLY A 108 12.60 15.35 -1.30
CA GLY A 108 12.29 15.11 0.12
C GLY A 108 10.90 14.61 0.43
N HIS A 109 10.08 14.28 -0.59
CA HIS A 109 8.79 13.64 -0.39
C HIS A 109 8.91 12.14 -0.13
N THR A 110 7.91 11.56 0.53
CA THR A 110 7.74 10.12 0.66
C THR A 110 6.69 9.64 -0.34
N ALA A 111 6.95 8.49 -0.96
CA ALA A 111 6.01 7.86 -1.88
C ALA A 111 5.79 6.40 -1.49
N ASP A 112 4.51 6.02 -1.30
CA ASP A 112 4.12 4.61 -1.24
C ASP A 112 3.86 4.15 -2.68
N VAL A 113 4.53 3.08 -3.09
CA VAL A 113 4.39 2.52 -4.45
C VAL A 113 3.91 1.08 -4.36
N ASP A 114 2.85 0.80 -5.08
CA ASP A 114 2.29 -0.54 -5.22
C ASP A 114 2.89 -1.22 -6.46
N PHE A 115 3.53 -2.38 -6.26
CA PHE A 115 4.10 -3.21 -7.30
C PHE A 115 3.26 -4.46 -7.53
N PHE A 116 3.15 -4.85 -8.79
CA PHE A 116 2.52 -6.10 -9.21
C PHE A 116 3.55 -6.95 -9.92
N MET A 117 3.75 -8.16 -9.40
CA MET A 117 4.66 -9.15 -9.95
C MET A 117 3.86 -10.27 -10.58
N LYS A 118 4.24 -10.71 -11.76
CA LYS A 118 3.65 -11.88 -12.42
C LYS A 118 4.63 -13.04 -12.45
N ASP A 119 4.07 -14.22 -12.14
CA ASP A 119 4.73 -15.49 -12.37
C ASP A 119 4.49 -15.91 -13.83
N ASP A 120 5.55 -15.93 -14.64
CA ASP A 120 5.52 -16.39 -16.03
C ASP A 120 5.78 -17.90 -16.17
N GLY A 121 6.00 -18.60 -15.04
CA GLY A 121 6.32 -20.02 -14.95
C GLY A 121 7.82 -20.30 -14.81
N GLU A 122 8.68 -19.31 -15.01
CA GLU A 122 10.13 -19.40 -14.83
C GLU A 122 10.61 -18.47 -13.70
N LYS A 123 10.02 -17.28 -13.60
CA LYS A 123 10.39 -16.27 -12.61
C LYS A 123 9.24 -15.32 -12.29
N LEU A 124 9.43 -14.56 -11.21
CA LEU A 124 8.62 -13.37 -10.94
C LEU A 124 9.19 -12.19 -11.73
N ALA A 125 8.34 -11.53 -12.51
CA ALA A 125 8.68 -10.31 -13.24
C ALA A 125 7.71 -9.19 -12.89
N MET A 126 8.21 -7.96 -12.77
CA MET A 126 7.37 -6.78 -12.55
C MET A 126 6.44 -6.58 -13.75
N SER A 127 5.14 -6.49 -13.50
CA SER A 127 4.12 -6.30 -14.53
C SER A 127 3.48 -4.92 -14.50
N ASP A 128 3.43 -4.30 -13.31
CA ASP A 128 2.88 -2.95 -13.13
C ASP A 128 3.47 -2.33 -11.85
N ALA A 129 3.57 -0.99 -11.83
CA ALA A 129 3.94 -0.23 -10.66
C ALA A 129 3.17 1.10 -10.65
N THR A 130 2.62 1.47 -9.49
CA THR A 130 1.76 2.65 -9.37
C THR A 130 2.02 3.39 -8.07
N ILE A 131 2.13 4.71 -8.13
CA ILE A 131 2.18 5.55 -6.92
C ILE A 131 0.83 5.46 -6.23
N HIS A 132 0.83 4.94 -5.00
CA HIS A 132 -0.36 4.85 -4.16
C HIS A 132 -0.56 6.12 -3.33
N LYS A 133 0.52 6.61 -2.69
CA LYS A 133 0.46 7.83 -1.86
C LYS A 133 1.68 8.70 -2.10
N ILE A 134 1.51 10.00 -1.88
CA ILE A 134 2.61 10.96 -1.71
C ILE A 134 2.36 11.69 -0.39
N ASP A 135 3.35 11.68 0.51
CA ASP A 135 3.26 12.24 1.86
C ASP A 135 1.99 11.80 2.62
N GLY A 136 1.66 10.50 2.50
CA GLY A 136 0.48 9.91 3.09
C GLY A 136 -0.85 10.27 2.42
N LYS A 137 -0.86 11.07 1.35
CA LYS A 137 -2.07 11.43 0.60
C LYS A 137 -2.30 10.40 -0.52
N PRO A 138 -3.39 9.61 -0.46
CA PRO A 138 -3.64 8.56 -1.44
C PRO A 138 -4.05 9.13 -2.80
N ARG A 139 -3.61 8.45 -3.88
CA ARG A 139 -4.02 8.66 -5.27
C ARG A 139 -5.25 7.83 -5.62
N TYR A 140 -5.44 6.71 -4.93
CA TYR A 140 -6.59 5.83 -5.02
C TYR A 140 -6.76 5.09 -3.70
N ASN A 141 -7.92 4.45 -3.53
CA ASN A 141 -8.19 3.55 -2.42
C ASN A 141 -8.30 2.12 -2.95
N TRP A 142 -8.04 1.14 -2.09
CA TRP A 142 -8.32 -0.25 -2.36
C TRP A 142 -9.73 -0.59 -1.88
N GLN A 143 -10.49 -1.31 -2.69
CA GLN A 143 -11.82 -1.83 -2.35
C GLN A 143 -11.93 -3.29 -2.77
N GLU A 144 -12.47 -4.13 -1.89
CA GLU A 144 -12.85 -5.49 -2.27
C GLU A 144 -14.20 -5.46 -2.98
N LYS A 145 -14.24 -6.02 -4.20
CA LYS A 145 -15.44 -6.15 -5.02
C LYS A 145 -15.48 -7.55 -5.60
N ASP A 146 -16.56 -8.28 -5.33
CA ASP A 146 -16.78 -9.65 -5.83
C ASP A 146 -15.60 -10.62 -5.53
N GLY A 147 -14.97 -10.42 -4.38
CA GLY A 147 -13.81 -11.21 -3.96
C GLY A 147 -12.48 -10.80 -4.59
N TYR A 148 -12.41 -9.69 -5.29
CA TYR A 148 -11.19 -9.13 -5.89
C TYR A 148 -10.89 -7.74 -5.33
N TRP A 149 -9.61 -7.44 -5.19
CA TRP A 149 -9.16 -6.09 -4.84
C TRP A 149 -9.09 -5.22 -6.09
N VAL A 150 -9.79 -4.08 -6.07
CA VAL A 150 -9.81 -3.10 -7.17
C VAL A 150 -9.41 -1.72 -6.66
N ARG A 151 -8.75 -0.96 -7.52
CA ARG A 151 -8.43 0.45 -7.24
C ARG A 151 -9.66 1.31 -7.54
N VAL A 152 -10.04 2.16 -6.59
CA VAL A 152 -11.15 3.11 -6.73
C VAL A 152 -10.64 4.54 -6.48
N PRO A 153 -11.22 5.55 -7.15
CA PRO A 153 -10.84 6.94 -6.93
C PRO A 153 -11.02 7.36 -5.48
N VAL A 154 -10.14 8.25 -5.00
CA VAL A 154 -10.33 8.92 -3.70
C VAL A 154 -11.58 9.78 -3.79
N GLN A 155 -12.52 9.59 -2.87
CA GLN A 155 -13.69 10.45 -2.75
C GLN A 155 -13.23 11.82 -2.23
N LYS A 156 -13.56 12.87 -2.96
CA LYS A 156 -13.26 14.27 -2.58
C LYS A 156 -14.32 14.79 -1.62
#